data_1fd2a0c579a156e23e9d968085b1fe5f
#
_entry.id   1fd2a0c579a156e23e9d968085b1fe5f
#
_cell.length_a   1.000
_cell.length_b   1.000
_cell.length_c   1.000
_cell.angle_alpha   90.00
_cell.angle_beta   90.00
_cell.angle_gamma   90.00
#
_symmetry.space_group_name_H-M   'P 1'
#
loop_
_entity.id
_entity.type
_entity.pdbx_description
1 polymer ?
#
loop_
_entity_poly.entity_id
_entity_poly.type
_entity_poly.pdbx_seq_one_letter_code
_entity_poly.pdbx_strand_id
1 'polypeptide(L)'
;MHEEGGSLGAIDPGDLIMVMSNDRKDVITYVEATNEADENFGYESHGWPGDVIIYRKNGGSDTPVIHRAVLEVVANGSGWDVPGTSLVNVQEITLTLDYDCYNFHDGNYKLNLQSWEPEHAGFLTSGDNNNGGCMIDQPSANSYGEGIGLHDSMGNPVLPVKDDWVVGVASSEIPWVGSIKLLTT
;
A
#
# COMPACT_ATOMS: atom_id res chain seq x y z
N MET A 1 -7.41 13.95 18.91
CA MET A 1 -7.66 14.98 17.89
C MET A 1 -6.48 14.90 16.95
N HIS A 2 -6.64 14.25 15.81
CA HIS A 2 -5.67 14.36 14.74
C HIS A 2 -5.77 15.81 14.24
N GLU A 3 -4.69 16.54 14.35
CA GLU A 3 -4.58 17.79 13.62
C GLU A 3 -4.65 17.47 12.14
N GLU A 4 -5.52 18.15 11.45
CA GLU A 4 -5.61 18.16 9.99
C GLU A 4 -4.27 18.63 9.44
N GLY A 5 -3.41 17.75 9.13
CA GLY A 5 -2.09 17.99 8.61
C GLY A 5 -1.77 17.13 7.42
N GLY A 6 -2.77 16.40 6.89
CA GLY A 6 -2.68 15.70 5.64
C GLY A 6 -2.47 16.68 4.49
N SER A 7 -1.67 16.34 3.51
CA SER A 7 -1.71 16.99 2.22
C SER A 7 -3.17 16.97 1.73
N LEU A 8 -3.62 18.01 1.05
CA LEU A 8 -4.95 18.05 0.42
C LEU A 8 -5.16 16.74 -0.36
N GLY A 9 -6.17 15.95 0.03
CA GLY A 9 -6.48 14.66 -0.56
C GLY A 9 -6.09 13.42 0.23
N ALA A 10 -5.49 13.54 1.43
CA ALA A 10 -5.27 12.39 2.31
C ALA A 10 -6.59 11.90 2.91
N ILE A 11 -6.73 10.56 3.00
CA ILE A 11 -7.90 9.93 3.60
C ILE A 11 -7.83 10.07 5.12
N ASP A 12 -8.78 10.80 5.70
CA ASP A 12 -8.86 11.05 7.13
C ASP A 12 -10.02 10.27 7.81
N PRO A 13 -9.91 10.03 9.13
CA PRO A 13 -11.02 9.46 9.89
C PRO A 13 -12.27 10.36 9.81
N GLY A 14 -13.36 9.82 9.28
CA GLY A 14 -14.62 10.53 9.09
C GLY A 14 -14.94 10.87 7.63
N ASP A 15 -14.04 10.56 6.71
CA ASP A 15 -14.30 10.70 5.29
C ASP A 15 -15.14 9.56 4.75
N LEU A 16 -15.96 9.86 3.76
CA LEU A 16 -16.68 8.86 2.98
C LEU A 16 -15.86 8.56 1.73
N ILE A 17 -15.33 7.35 1.66
CA ILE A 17 -14.53 6.91 0.52
C ILE A 17 -15.44 6.26 -0.52
N MET A 18 -15.33 6.72 -1.76
CA MET A 18 -15.91 6.05 -2.91
C MET A 18 -14.94 4.97 -3.40
N VAL A 19 -15.44 3.75 -3.53
CA VAL A 19 -14.63 2.59 -3.91
C VAL A 19 -14.98 2.17 -5.32
N MET A 20 -13.98 2.07 -6.17
CA MET A 20 -14.08 1.49 -7.51
C MET A 20 -13.67 0.02 -7.45
N SER A 21 -14.44 -0.87 -8.07
CA SER A 21 -14.06 -2.28 -8.19
C SER A 21 -12.74 -2.40 -8.98
N ASN A 22 -11.84 -3.27 -8.54
CA ASN A 22 -10.61 -3.59 -9.24
C ASN A 22 -10.83 -4.21 -10.63
N ASP A 23 -12.00 -4.84 -10.90
CA ASP A 23 -12.39 -5.30 -12.25
C ASP A 23 -12.46 -4.18 -13.29
N ARG A 24 -12.50 -2.93 -12.86
CA ARG A 24 -12.66 -1.74 -13.73
C ARG A 24 -11.43 -0.88 -13.85
N LYS A 25 -10.42 -1.15 -13.05
CA LYS A 25 -9.20 -0.36 -13.01
C LYS A 25 -8.05 -1.23 -12.52
N ASP A 26 -6.99 -1.28 -13.30
CA ASP A 26 -5.72 -1.85 -12.86
C ASP A 26 -5.15 -0.98 -11.73
N VAL A 27 -4.56 -1.60 -10.74
CA VAL A 27 -3.94 -0.90 -9.61
C VAL A 27 -2.59 -0.36 -10.08
N ILE A 28 -2.41 0.95 -10.01
CA ILE A 28 -1.13 1.61 -10.29
C ILE A 28 -0.36 1.71 -8.97
N THR A 29 0.83 1.13 -8.92
CA THR A 29 1.67 1.14 -7.73
C THR A 29 2.50 2.42 -7.60
N TYR A 30 3.02 2.67 -6.40
CA TYR A 30 3.94 3.79 -6.16
C TYR A 30 5.19 3.71 -7.05
N VAL A 31 5.77 2.51 -7.21
CA VAL A 31 6.99 2.36 -8.04
C VAL A 31 6.74 2.64 -9.52
N GLU A 32 5.57 2.27 -10.06
CA GLU A 32 5.18 2.62 -11.43
C GLU A 32 4.96 4.13 -11.56
N ALA A 33 4.22 4.72 -10.64
CA ALA A 33 3.90 6.15 -10.65
C ALA A 33 5.12 7.07 -10.48
N THR A 34 6.22 6.56 -9.90
CA THR A 34 7.46 7.33 -9.68
C THR A 34 8.60 7.00 -10.64
N ASN A 35 8.44 6.00 -11.49
CA ASN A 35 9.45 5.66 -12.51
C ASN A 35 9.23 6.48 -13.78
N GLU A 36 10.19 7.35 -14.12
CA GLU A 36 10.14 8.21 -15.34
C GLU A 36 10.02 7.41 -16.65
N ALA A 37 10.38 6.13 -16.67
CA ALA A 37 10.27 5.27 -17.83
C ALA A 37 8.93 4.52 -17.93
N ASP A 38 8.08 4.60 -16.93
CA ASP A 38 6.78 3.93 -16.88
C ASP A 38 5.67 4.80 -17.50
N GLU A 39 4.69 4.18 -18.13
CA GLU A 39 3.54 4.88 -18.72
C GLU A 39 2.65 5.58 -17.67
N ASN A 40 2.70 5.12 -16.42
CA ASN A 40 1.97 5.67 -15.30
C ASN A 40 2.74 6.77 -14.55
N PHE A 41 3.92 7.18 -15.05
CA PHE A 41 4.73 8.21 -14.40
C PHE A 41 3.94 9.49 -14.12
N GLY A 42 4.04 9.97 -12.88
CA GLY A 42 3.34 11.17 -12.42
C GLY A 42 1.87 10.94 -12.04
N TYR A 43 1.38 9.69 -12.05
CA TYR A 43 0.05 9.38 -11.53
C TYR A 43 0.00 9.56 -10.01
N GLU A 44 -1.03 10.27 -9.54
CA GLU A 44 -1.28 10.50 -8.11
C GLU A 44 -2.72 10.14 -7.74
N SER A 45 -2.88 9.57 -6.56
CA SER A 45 -4.17 9.29 -5.93
C SER A 45 -4.10 9.68 -4.45
N HIS A 46 -5.10 10.42 -3.97
CA HIS A 46 -5.12 10.91 -2.58
C HIS A 46 -3.84 11.66 -2.17
N GLY A 47 -3.37 12.56 -3.06
CA GLY A 47 -2.25 13.46 -2.83
C GLY A 47 -0.85 12.86 -2.95
N TRP A 48 -0.73 11.57 -3.32
CA TRP A 48 0.55 10.84 -3.44
C TRP A 48 0.60 9.93 -4.64
N PRO A 49 1.82 9.56 -5.13
CA PRO A 49 1.96 8.60 -6.21
C PRO A 49 1.36 7.22 -5.91
N GLY A 50 0.70 6.63 -6.89
CA GLY A 50 0.11 5.30 -6.82
C GLY A 50 -1.26 5.26 -6.15
N ASP A 51 -1.94 4.13 -6.29
CA ASP A 51 -3.31 3.93 -5.80
C ASP A 51 -3.37 3.54 -4.32
N VAL A 52 -4.45 3.94 -3.67
CA VAL A 52 -4.85 3.44 -2.35
C VAL A 52 -5.84 2.30 -2.56
N ILE A 53 -5.52 1.11 -2.08
CA ILE A 53 -6.36 -0.07 -2.19
C ILE A 53 -7.05 -0.41 -0.87
N ILE A 54 -8.23 -0.99 -0.98
CA ILE A 54 -8.97 -1.55 0.15
C ILE A 54 -8.88 -3.06 0.01
N TYR A 55 -8.30 -3.73 1.00
CA TYR A 55 -8.06 -5.17 0.90
C TYR A 55 -8.36 -5.92 2.19
N ARG A 56 -8.58 -7.23 2.06
CA ARG A 56 -8.76 -8.15 3.19
C ARG A 56 -7.44 -8.82 3.54
N LYS A 57 -7.02 -8.70 4.79
CA LYS A 57 -5.81 -9.37 5.29
C LYS A 57 -5.91 -10.87 5.05
N ASN A 58 -4.96 -11.44 4.31
CA ASN A 58 -4.89 -12.86 3.95
C ASN A 58 -6.20 -13.41 3.35
N GLY A 59 -7.00 -12.57 2.68
CA GLY A 59 -8.32 -12.94 2.13
C GLY A 59 -9.38 -13.26 3.18
N GLY A 60 -9.12 -12.97 4.43
CA GLY A 60 -10.01 -13.28 5.56
C GLY A 60 -11.23 -12.37 5.68
N SER A 61 -11.96 -12.53 6.78
CA SER A 61 -13.17 -11.76 7.09
C SER A 61 -12.92 -10.57 8.04
N ASP A 62 -11.68 -10.28 8.33
CA ASP A 62 -11.28 -9.12 9.15
C ASP A 62 -11.75 -7.81 8.53
N THR A 63 -11.79 -6.77 9.36
CA THR A 63 -12.01 -5.41 8.85
C THR A 63 -10.98 -5.13 7.75
N PRO A 64 -11.43 -4.72 6.56
CA PRO A 64 -10.54 -4.36 5.48
C PRO A 64 -9.55 -3.26 5.87
N VAL A 65 -8.37 -3.32 5.29
CA VAL A 65 -7.33 -2.31 5.41
C VAL A 65 -7.41 -1.37 4.21
N ILE A 66 -7.12 -0.08 4.44
CA ILE A 66 -7.06 0.96 3.40
C ILE A 66 -5.63 1.48 3.40
N HIS A 67 -4.80 1.01 2.48
CA HIS A 67 -3.39 1.39 2.40
C HIS A 67 -2.95 1.53 0.93
N ARG A 68 -1.83 2.21 0.72
CA ARG A 68 -1.27 2.46 -0.61
C ARG A 68 -0.58 1.22 -1.16
N ALA A 69 -0.82 0.90 -2.43
CA ALA A 69 -0.07 -0.09 -3.17
C ALA A 69 1.34 0.44 -3.48
N VAL A 70 2.37 -0.12 -2.84
CA VAL A 70 3.75 0.35 -2.98
C VAL A 70 4.40 -0.25 -4.21
N LEU A 71 4.33 -1.57 -4.34
CA LEU A 71 4.79 -2.32 -5.51
C LEU A 71 3.97 -3.60 -5.67
N GLU A 72 4.02 -4.17 -6.85
CA GLU A 72 3.49 -5.50 -7.15
C GLU A 72 4.64 -6.47 -7.41
N VAL A 73 4.47 -7.73 -6.99
CA VAL A 73 5.33 -8.83 -7.42
C VAL A 73 4.53 -9.77 -8.30
N VAL A 74 5.06 -10.06 -9.47
CA VAL A 74 4.43 -10.91 -10.49
C VAL A 74 5.31 -12.13 -10.74
N ALA A 75 4.70 -13.32 -10.75
CA ALA A 75 5.46 -14.54 -11.05
C ALA A 75 5.91 -14.57 -12.52
N ASN A 76 7.21 -14.83 -12.75
CA ASN A 76 7.79 -14.98 -14.09
C ASN A 76 8.69 -16.23 -14.14
N GLY A 77 8.18 -17.31 -14.67
CA GLY A 77 8.90 -18.58 -14.72
C GLY A 77 9.22 -19.12 -13.33
N SER A 78 10.51 -19.15 -12.97
CA SER A 78 10.97 -19.55 -11.63
C SER A 78 11.32 -18.38 -10.72
N GLY A 79 11.09 -17.15 -11.17
CA GLY A 79 11.44 -15.93 -10.45
C GLY A 79 10.28 -14.93 -10.43
N TRP A 80 10.62 -13.70 -10.10
CA TRP A 80 9.70 -12.60 -9.86
C TRP A 80 10.04 -11.39 -10.72
N ASP A 81 9.03 -10.76 -11.28
CA ASP A 81 9.09 -9.42 -11.84
C ASP A 81 8.52 -8.42 -10.83
N VAL A 82 9.07 -7.21 -10.83
CA VAL A 82 8.50 -6.08 -10.11
C VAL A 82 8.24 -4.96 -11.12
N PRO A 83 6.99 -4.85 -11.64
CA PRO A 83 6.59 -3.79 -12.56
C PRO A 83 6.98 -2.41 -12.04
N GLY A 84 7.30 -1.48 -12.93
CA GLY A 84 7.82 -0.17 -12.56
C GLY A 84 9.29 -0.15 -12.11
N THR A 85 10.01 -1.29 -12.15
CA THR A 85 11.41 -1.40 -11.78
C THR A 85 12.22 -2.15 -12.85
N SER A 86 13.54 -2.24 -12.65
CA SER A 86 14.42 -3.07 -13.49
C SER A 86 14.50 -4.54 -13.05
N LEU A 87 13.76 -4.96 -12.04
CA LEU A 87 13.78 -6.30 -11.50
C LEU A 87 12.91 -7.23 -12.35
N VAL A 88 13.55 -8.10 -13.12
CA VAL A 88 12.91 -9.06 -14.02
C VAL A 88 13.48 -10.45 -13.78
N ASN A 89 12.62 -11.42 -13.53
CA ASN A 89 12.95 -12.83 -13.29
C ASN A 89 14.03 -13.01 -12.20
N VAL A 90 13.91 -12.25 -11.11
CA VAL A 90 14.82 -12.33 -9.96
C VAL A 90 14.32 -13.38 -8.96
N GLN A 91 15.24 -14.03 -8.23
CA GLN A 91 14.86 -15.00 -7.19
C GLN A 91 14.53 -14.30 -5.87
N GLU A 92 15.26 -13.24 -5.56
CA GLU A 92 15.11 -12.42 -4.36
C GLU A 92 14.96 -10.97 -4.77
N ILE A 93 14.14 -10.24 -4.05
CA ILE A 93 13.91 -8.80 -4.28
C ILE A 93 14.77 -8.01 -3.29
N THR A 94 15.67 -7.21 -3.84
CA THR A 94 16.41 -6.19 -3.10
C THR A 94 16.12 -4.84 -3.75
N LEU A 95 15.45 -3.97 -3.02
CA LEU A 95 15.00 -2.69 -3.53
C LEU A 95 15.01 -1.64 -2.42
N THR A 96 15.46 -0.44 -2.73
CA THR A 96 15.38 0.73 -1.87
C THR A 96 14.51 1.76 -2.54
N LEU A 97 13.43 2.18 -1.90
CA LEU A 97 12.51 3.18 -2.40
C LEU A 97 12.65 4.48 -1.60
N ASP A 98 12.73 5.61 -2.32
CA ASP A 98 12.55 6.93 -1.75
C ASP A 98 11.05 7.18 -1.50
N TYR A 99 10.51 6.46 -0.53
CA TYR A 99 9.11 6.58 -0.13
C TYR A 99 9.04 7.57 1.03
N ASP A 100 8.42 8.73 0.78
CA ASP A 100 8.30 9.78 1.80
C ASP A 100 7.09 9.45 2.70
N CYS A 101 7.34 9.12 3.93
CA CYS A 101 6.29 8.82 4.89
C CYS A 101 5.89 10.08 5.66
N TYR A 102 4.63 10.38 5.61
CA TYR A 102 3.98 11.61 6.06
C TYR A 102 4.44 12.17 7.45
N ASN A 103 4.83 11.34 8.39
CA ASN A 103 5.19 11.79 9.75
C ASN A 103 6.69 11.96 10.02
N PHE A 104 7.53 11.82 9.03
CA PHE A 104 8.98 11.98 9.20
C PHE A 104 9.48 13.21 8.48
N HIS A 105 9.40 14.36 9.14
CA HIS A 105 9.84 15.67 8.65
C HIS A 105 11.35 15.76 8.33
N ASP A 106 12.11 14.73 8.57
CA ASP A 106 13.58 14.73 8.34
C ASP A 106 14.02 14.06 7.01
N GLY A 107 13.08 13.70 6.14
CA GLY A 107 13.33 13.47 4.70
C GLY A 107 14.25 12.32 4.29
N ASN A 108 14.55 11.35 5.16
CA ASN A 108 15.56 10.33 4.88
C ASN A 108 15.11 8.87 5.14
N TYR A 109 13.82 8.63 5.27
CA TYR A 109 13.35 7.27 5.47
C TYR A 109 13.06 6.61 4.14
N LYS A 110 13.76 5.49 3.91
CA LYS A 110 13.62 4.67 2.70
C LYS A 110 12.97 3.36 3.07
N LEU A 111 12.03 2.92 2.27
CA LEU A 111 11.57 1.54 2.32
C LEU A 111 12.66 0.65 1.73
N ASN A 112 13.14 -0.30 2.51
CA ASN A 112 14.16 -1.23 2.08
C ASN A 112 13.64 -2.65 2.13
N LEU A 113 13.71 -3.34 0.99
CA LEU A 113 13.60 -4.79 0.90
C LEU A 113 15.02 -5.34 0.72
N GLN A 114 15.39 -6.36 1.49
CA GLN A 114 16.72 -6.98 1.41
C GLN A 114 16.56 -8.49 1.28
N SER A 115 16.97 -9.03 0.12
CA SER A 115 16.93 -10.46 -0.18
C SER A 115 15.59 -11.10 0.18
N TRP A 116 14.50 -10.40 -0.11
CA TRP A 116 13.16 -10.89 0.19
C TRP A 116 12.68 -11.84 -0.90
N GLU A 117 12.23 -13.02 -0.49
CA GLU A 117 11.60 -14.01 -1.35
C GLU A 117 10.08 -13.94 -1.16
N PRO A 118 9.30 -13.52 -2.18
CA PRO A 118 7.84 -13.55 -2.10
C PRO A 118 7.30 -14.98 -2.00
N GLU A 119 6.32 -15.20 -1.13
CA GLU A 119 5.62 -16.48 -1.05
C GLU A 119 4.68 -16.72 -2.23
N HIS A 120 4.15 -15.64 -2.79
CA HIS A 120 3.28 -15.62 -3.97
C HIS A 120 3.21 -14.21 -4.57
N ALA A 121 2.64 -14.11 -5.77
CA ALA A 121 2.37 -12.84 -6.43
C ALA A 121 1.36 -11.98 -5.64
N GLY A 122 1.49 -10.65 -5.74
CA GLY A 122 0.58 -9.69 -5.12
C GLY A 122 1.24 -8.38 -4.74
N PHE A 123 0.46 -7.48 -4.15
CA PHE A 123 0.90 -6.14 -3.78
C PHE A 123 1.56 -6.12 -2.39
N LEU A 124 2.64 -5.37 -2.27
CA LEU A 124 3.11 -4.85 -1.00
C LEU A 124 2.44 -3.50 -0.74
N THR A 125 2.00 -3.30 0.49
CA THR A 125 1.22 -2.12 0.88
C THR A 125 1.86 -1.38 2.05
N SER A 126 1.53 -0.09 2.19
CA SER A 126 1.96 0.75 3.31
C SER A 126 0.89 1.78 3.62
N GLY A 127 0.67 2.08 4.89
CA GLY A 127 -0.19 3.19 5.31
C GLY A 127 0.52 4.53 5.17
N ASP A 128 -0.14 5.51 4.58
CA ASP A 128 0.39 6.87 4.40
C ASP A 128 0.58 7.59 5.76
N ASN A 129 -0.15 7.16 6.79
CA ASN A 129 -0.11 7.75 8.15
C ASN A 129 0.33 6.71 9.19
N ASN A 130 1.46 6.09 9.00
CA ASN A 130 2.01 5.15 9.97
C ASN A 130 2.76 5.88 11.09
N ASN A 131 2.17 5.95 12.29
CA ASN A 131 2.73 6.58 13.50
C ASN A 131 4.06 5.96 14.00
N GLY A 132 4.68 5.09 13.26
CA GLY A 132 5.87 4.35 13.70
C GLY A 132 7.00 4.23 12.67
N GLY A 133 6.88 4.82 11.53
CA GLY A 133 7.89 4.75 10.47
C GLY A 133 7.36 4.25 9.13
N CYS A 134 8.16 4.44 8.10
CA CYS A 134 7.95 3.88 6.78
C CYS A 134 8.06 2.35 6.83
N MET A 135 6.96 1.65 6.83
CA MET A 135 6.94 0.20 6.93
C MET A 135 6.01 -0.40 5.90
N ILE A 136 6.46 -1.49 5.31
CA ILE A 136 5.60 -2.36 4.52
C ILE A 136 4.68 -3.12 5.48
N ASP A 137 3.42 -3.28 5.11
CA ASP A 137 2.44 -4.03 5.91
C ASP A 137 2.79 -5.52 6.04
N GLN A 138 3.51 -6.06 5.07
CA GLN A 138 3.95 -7.44 5.02
C GLN A 138 5.21 -7.63 5.87
N PRO A 139 5.13 -8.30 7.04
CA PRO A 139 6.27 -8.44 7.97
C PRO A 139 7.50 -9.09 7.34
N SER A 140 7.32 -10.10 6.48
CA SER A 140 8.43 -10.79 5.82
C SER A 140 9.22 -9.90 4.86
N ALA A 141 8.62 -8.82 4.36
CA ALA A 141 9.26 -7.87 3.45
C ALA A 141 9.95 -6.70 4.18
N ASN A 142 9.75 -6.56 5.49
CA ASN A 142 10.36 -5.49 6.27
C ASN A 142 11.79 -5.80 6.67
N SER A 143 12.70 -4.88 6.37
CA SER A 143 14.10 -4.97 6.83
C SER A 143 14.26 -4.77 8.34
N TYR A 144 13.22 -4.34 9.04
CA TYR A 144 13.23 -4.06 10.49
C TYR A 144 12.86 -5.27 11.37
N GLY A 145 12.57 -6.43 10.76
CA GLY A 145 12.30 -7.69 11.44
C GLY A 145 10.83 -8.12 11.43
N GLU A 146 10.60 -9.40 11.68
CA GLU A 146 9.30 -10.07 11.55
C GLU A 146 8.20 -9.57 12.51
N GLY A 147 8.55 -8.81 13.55
CA GLY A 147 7.58 -8.23 14.48
C GLY A 147 6.94 -6.93 14.01
N ILE A 148 7.32 -6.43 12.84
CA ILE A 148 6.89 -5.16 12.30
C ILE A 148 6.05 -5.39 11.05
N GLY A 149 4.89 -4.72 10.97
CA GLY A 149 3.90 -4.89 9.91
C GLY A 149 2.55 -5.31 10.45
N LEU A 150 1.65 -5.68 9.55
CA LEU A 150 0.29 -6.06 9.92
C LEU A 150 0.16 -7.56 10.17
N HIS A 151 -0.78 -7.89 11.04
CA HIS A 151 -1.21 -9.25 11.33
C HIS A 151 -2.73 -9.36 11.19
N ASP A 152 -3.22 -10.53 10.84
CA ASP A 152 -4.65 -10.82 10.84
C ASP A 152 -5.16 -11.04 12.28
N SER A 153 -6.48 -11.24 12.44
CA SER A 153 -7.11 -11.45 13.76
C SER A 153 -6.67 -12.74 14.46
N MET A 154 -6.04 -13.65 13.75
CA MET A 154 -5.47 -14.89 14.30
C MET A 154 -4.00 -14.74 14.67
N GLY A 155 -3.40 -13.58 14.39
CA GLY A 155 -1.98 -13.31 14.65
C GLY A 155 -1.04 -13.77 13.56
N ASN A 156 -1.55 -14.18 12.37
CA ASN A 156 -0.68 -14.51 11.26
C ASN A 156 -0.18 -13.24 10.57
N PRO A 157 1.07 -13.20 10.11
CA PRO A 157 1.59 -12.09 9.33
C PRO A 157 0.78 -11.91 8.04
N VAL A 158 0.58 -10.65 7.64
CA VAL A 158 -0.06 -10.35 6.35
C VAL A 158 0.90 -10.66 5.22
N LEU A 159 0.43 -11.42 4.26
CA LEU A 159 1.14 -11.80 3.04
C LEU A 159 0.92 -10.77 1.94
N PRO A 160 1.68 -10.79 0.83
CA PRO A 160 1.42 -9.96 -0.33
C PRO A 160 -0.05 -10.03 -0.75
N VAL A 161 -0.66 -8.88 -1.00
CA VAL A 161 -2.11 -8.80 -1.25
C VAL A 161 -2.43 -9.32 -2.64
N LYS A 162 -3.12 -10.45 -2.74
CA LYS A 162 -3.58 -11.00 -4.02
C LYS A 162 -4.71 -10.14 -4.59
N ASP A 163 -4.88 -10.17 -5.91
CA ASP A 163 -5.96 -9.43 -6.59
C ASP A 163 -7.35 -9.77 -6.04
N ASP A 164 -7.60 -11.04 -5.75
CA ASP A 164 -8.88 -11.51 -5.20
C ASP A 164 -9.13 -11.10 -3.75
N TRP A 165 -8.10 -10.59 -3.04
CA TRP A 165 -8.23 -10.00 -1.71
C TRP A 165 -8.52 -8.50 -1.75
N VAL A 166 -8.31 -7.86 -2.91
CA VAL A 166 -8.62 -6.45 -3.11
C VAL A 166 -10.14 -6.28 -3.25
N VAL A 167 -10.71 -5.52 -2.34
CA VAL A 167 -12.14 -5.14 -2.35
C VAL A 167 -12.39 -4.06 -3.40
N GLY A 168 -11.42 -3.18 -3.59
CA GLY A 168 -11.43 -2.13 -4.60
C GLY A 168 -10.38 -1.06 -4.36
N VAL A 169 -10.38 -0.08 -5.25
CA VAL A 169 -9.48 1.08 -5.26
C VAL A 169 -10.24 2.30 -4.75
N ALA A 170 -9.63 3.05 -3.83
CA ALA A 170 -10.16 4.34 -3.38
C ALA A 170 -10.09 5.33 -4.56
N SER A 171 -11.24 5.85 -5.01
CA SER A 171 -11.31 6.67 -6.22
C SER A 171 -11.54 8.15 -5.93
N SER A 172 -12.23 8.45 -4.85
CA SER A 172 -12.51 9.81 -4.39
C SER A 172 -12.97 9.80 -2.94
N GLU A 173 -12.87 10.96 -2.30
CA GLU A 173 -13.35 11.16 -0.94
C GLU A 173 -14.39 12.28 -0.88
N ILE A 174 -15.31 12.17 0.05
CA ILE A 174 -16.20 13.26 0.45
C ILE A 174 -15.90 13.55 1.92
N PRO A 175 -15.17 14.65 2.19
CA PRO A 175 -14.74 14.99 3.54
C PRO A 175 -15.93 15.11 4.51
N TRP A 176 -15.76 14.64 5.74
CA TRP A 176 -16.67 14.84 6.88
C TRP A 176 -18.04 14.16 6.81
N VAL A 177 -18.45 13.63 5.66
CA VAL A 177 -19.80 13.02 5.50
C VAL A 177 -19.93 11.73 6.31
N GLY A 178 -18.84 10.97 6.45
CA GLY A 178 -18.81 9.76 7.30
C GLY A 178 -19.00 10.05 8.78
N SER A 179 -18.65 11.24 9.25
CA SER A 179 -18.80 11.68 10.65
C SER A 179 -20.26 11.86 11.05
N ILE A 180 -21.16 12.12 10.11
CA ILE A 180 -22.62 12.29 10.37
C ILE A 180 -23.20 10.97 10.91
N LYS A 181 -22.73 9.83 10.43
CA LYS A 181 -23.19 8.50 10.86
C LYS A 181 -22.76 8.17 12.29
N LEU A 182 -21.63 8.71 12.75
CA LEU A 182 -21.10 8.50 14.09
C LEU A 182 -21.85 9.29 15.16
N LEU A 183 -22.59 10.34 14.78
CA LEU A 183 -23.39 11.17 15.68
C LEU A 183 -24.80 10.59 15.94
N THR A 184 -25.21 9.55 15.24
CA THR A 184 -26.56 8.98 15.30
C THR A 184 -26.62 7.58 15.91
N THR A 185 -25.50 7.06 16.42
CA THR A 185 -25.38 5.80 17.16
C THR A 185 -24.97 6.07 18.59
#